data_2b516809453b186b73fe252a33e24170
#
_entry.id   2b516809453b186b73fe252a33e24170
#
_cell.length_a   1.000
_cell.length_b   1.000
_cell.length_c   1.000
_cell.angle_alpha   90.00
_cell.angle_beta   90.00
_cell.angle_gamma   90.00
#
_symmetry.space_group_name_H-M   'P 1'
#
loop_
_entity.id
_entity.type
_entity.pdbx_description
1 polymer ?
#
loop_
_entity_poly.entity_id
_entity_poly.type
_entity_poly.pdbx_seq_one_letter_code
_entity_poly.pdbx_strand_id
1 'polypeptide(L)'
;MIRILIIIIGISKTLYAQDDLLDLIDDGFENTYPVNATFKAKRIVNSQSIEMPKSRILDFMILHRFGSMSNGAYDLFGMDEAVIRFDLKYGLSDRISFGIGRSSLNKTFDIFTKVKIMGQKTGYRSFPITLVFFSKMEIETIIKDMSMNDRITYDFQFLLAKKFNRSLSLQLMPTLIHRNLVETNSDSHDLISIGVGGRMKMTKRTSVNFDTFFPFGQRSETYRQGWGIGYDIETGGHVFQLMLTNARGSFESEYIENASGTLEDLDLYLGFNIARVFYL
;
A
#
# COMPACT_ATOMS: atom_id res chain seq x y z
N MET A 1 3.23 -6.71 -26.40
CA MET A 1 2.60 -5.61 -25.64
C MET A 1 1.18 -5.23 -26.08
N ILE A 2 0.88 -5.13 -27.38
CA ILE A 2 -0.46 -4.71 -27.89
C ILE A 2 -1.59 -5.70 -27.58
N ARG A 3 -1.33 -7.02 -27.48
CA ARG A 3 -2.37 -8.03 -27.19
C ARG A 3 -2.91 -8.01 -25.76
N ILE A 4 -2.14 -7.55 -24.79
CA ILE A 4 -2.57 -7.43 -23.36
C ILE A 4 -3.50 -6.23 -23.20
N LEU A 5 -3.27 -5.14 -23.92
CA LEU A 5 -4.10 -3.94 -23.87
C LEU A 5 -5.53 -4.18 -24.40
N ILE A 6 -5.68 -5.05 -25.41
CA ILE A 6 -6.98 -5.39 -26.00
C ILE A 6 -7.84 -6.23 -25.05
N ILE A 7 -7.24 -7.09 -24.21
CA ILE A 7 -7.96 -7.89 -23.22
C ILE A 7 -8.53 -7.01 -22.10
N ILE A 8 -7.81 -5.97 -21.68
CA ILE A 8 -8.28 -5.04 -20.65
C ILE A 8 -9.48 -4.20 -21.14
N ILE A 9 -9.49 -3.82 -22.42
CA ILE A 9 -10.60 -3.06 -23.04
C ILE A 9 -11.84 -3.95 -23.27
N GLY A 10 -11.65 -5.24 -23.54
CA GLY A 10 -12.75 -6.21 -23.76
C GLY A 10 -13.54 -6.54 -22.50
N ILE A 11 -12.89 -6.53 -21.33
CA ILE A 11 -13.54 -6.81 -20.02
C ILE A 11 -14.41 -5.62 -19.56
N SER A 12 -14.13 -4.41 -20.03
CA SER A 12 -14.90 -3.21 -19.64
C SER A 12 -16.32 -3.16 -20.22
N LYS A 13 -16.62 -3.87 -21.30
CA LYS A 13 -17.94 -3.81 -21.97
C LYS A 13 -18.99 -4.77 -21.39
N THR A 14 -18.58 -5.83 -20.69
CA THR A 14 -19.53 -6.81 -20.12
C THR A 14 -20.03 -6.46 -18.73
N LEU A 15 -19.47 -5.44 -18.07
CA LEU A 15 -19.83 -5.03 -16.71
C LEU A 15 -20.91 -3.94 -16.64
N TYR A 16 -21.32 -3.34 -17.76
CA TYR A 16 -22.32 -2.27 -17.79
C TYR A 16 -23.77 -2.75 -17.80
N ALA A 17 -24.02 -4.04 -18.03
CA ALA A 17 -25.39 -4.56 -18.21
C ALA A 17 -26.19 -4.75 -16.92
N GLN A 18 -25.60 -4.59 -15.74
CA GLN A 18 -26.32 -4.73 -14.45
C GLN A 18 -26.67 -3.38 -13.77
N ASP A 19 -26.03 -2.27 -14.18
CA ASP A 19 -26.35 -0.95 -13.63
C ASP A 19 -27.65 -0.36 -14.23
N ASP A 20 -28.01 -0.75 -15.46
CA ASP A 20 -29.21 -0.27 -16.16
C ASP A 20 -30.55 -0.66 -15.49
N LEU A 21 -30.56 -1.74 -14.71
CA LEU A 21 -31.79 -2.20 -14.02
C LEU A 21 -32.05 -1.44 -12.71
N LEU A 22 -31.02 -0.86 -12.09
CA LEU A 22 -31.16 -0.03 -10.90
C LEU A 22 -31.58 1.40 -11.25
N ASP A 23 -31.22 1.90 -12.42
CA ASP A 23 -31.61 3.22 -12.92
C ASP A 23 -33.11 3.30 -13.28
N LEU A 24 -33.78 2.15 -13.49
CA LEU A 24 -35.24 2.07 -13.73
C LEU A 24 -36.10 2.23 -12.46
N ILE A 25 -35.49 2.24 -11.27
CA ILE A 25 -36.18 2.43 -9.98
C ILE A 25 -35.93 3.84 -9.43
N ASP A 26 -35.35 4.73 -10.22
CA ASP A 26 -35.02 6.07 -9.75
C ASP A 26 -36.30 6.92 -9.67
N ASP A 27 -36.80 7.12 -8.44
CA ASP A 27 -37.91 8.02 -8.09
C ASP A 27 -37.53 9.50 -8.24
N GLY A 28 -36.77 9.87 -9.27
CA GLY A 28 -36.54 11.29 -9.63
C GLY A 28 -35.68 12.07 -8.60
N PHE A 29 -35.06 11.43 -7.61
CA PHE A 29 -34.18 12.11 -6.67
C PHE A 29 -32.75 12.13 -7.20
N GLU A 30 -32.16 13.31 -7.35
CA GLU A 30 -30.77 13.57 -7.72
C GLU A 30 -29.78 13.12 -6.61
N ASN A 31 -29.88 11.85 -6.19
CA ASN A 31 -29.06 11.35 -5.10
C ASN A 31 -27.66 10.94 -5.57
N THR A 32 -26.66 11.35 -4.81
CA THR A 32 -25.27 10.99 -5.01
C THR A 32 -24.75 10.24 -3.77
N TYR A 33 -24.24 9.04 -3.96
CA TYR A 33 -23.79 8.18 -2.86
C TYR A 33 -22.27 8.02 -2.87
N PRO A 34 -21.58 8.27 -1.74
CA PRO A 34 -20.16 8.00 -1.63
C PRO A 34 -19.88 6.48 -1.63
N VAL A 35 -18.88 6.06 -2.38
CA VAL A 35 -18.39 4.68 -2.36
C VAL A 35 -17.45 4.51 -1.18
N ASN A 36 -17.76 3.57 -0.30
CA ASN A 36 -17.01 3.30 0.92
C ASN A 36 -16.36 1.91 0.89
N ALA A 37 -15.35 1.71 1.76
CA ALA A 37 -14.66 0.44 1.96
C ALA A 37 -14.12 -0.16 0.64
N THR A 38 -13.37 0.66 -0.10
CA THR A 38 -12.62 0.20 -1.28
C THR A 38 -11.58 -0.83 -0.85
N PHE A 39 -10.83 -0.53 0.18
CA PHE A 39 -10.01 -1.48 0.93
C PHE A 39 -10.52 -1.61 2.36
N LYS A 40 -10.02 -2.58 3.12
CA LYS A 40 -10.37 -2.74 4.54
C LYS A 40 -9.30 -2.18 5.44
N ALA A 41 -8.04 -2.44 5.11
CA ALA A 41 -6.89 -1.96 5.84
C ALA A 41 -6.33 -0.68 5.21
N LYS A 42 -5.52 0.06 5.97
CA LYS A 42 -4.80 1.25 5.51
C LYS A 42 -3.57 0.89 4.68
N ARG A 43 -3.25 -0.39 4.56
CA ARG A 43 -2.28 -0.96 3.62
C ARG A 43 -2.94 -2.04 2.77
N ILE A 44 -2.49 -2.20 1.52
CA ILE A 44 -2.93 -3.29 0.64
C ILE A 44 -2.20 -4.57 1.07
N VAL A 45 -0.91 -4.66 0.86
CA VAL A 45 0.02 -5.65 1.44
C VAL A 45 1.19 -4.88 2.04
N ASN A 46 2.13 -4.42 1.21
CA ASN A 46 3.22 -3.52 1.58
C ASN A 46 2.80 -2.06 1.41
N SER A 47 2.10 -1.75 0.31
CA SER A 47 1.74 -0.41 -0.12
C SER A 47 0.64 0.24 0.70
N GLN A 48 0.61 1.56 0.69
CA GLN A 48 -0.48 2.36 1.26
C GLN A 48 -1.76 2.15 0.45
N SER A 49 -2.91 1.99 1.13
CA SER A 49 -4.21 2.09 0.49
C SER A 49 -4.75 3.53 0.58
N ILE A 50 -5.82 3.82 -0.18
CA ILE A 50 -6.54 5.10 -0.05
C ILE A 50 -7.24 5.28 1.31
N GLU A 51 -7.36 4.21 2.09
CA GLU A 51 -8.04 4.27 3.39
C GLU A 51 -7.20 5.03 4.41
N MET A 52 -7.89 5.82 5.22
CA MET A 52 -7.30 6.66 6.26
C MET A 52 -8.21 6.69 7.50
N PRO A 53 -7.71 6.97 8.71
CA PRO A 53 -8.56 7.17 9.86
C PRO A 53 -9.48 8.37 9.64
N LYS A 54 -10.73 8.26 10.10
CA LYS A 54 -11.68 9.37 10.12
C LYS A 54 -11.30 10.40 11.18
N SER A 55 -11.97 11.55 11.17
CA SER A 55 -11.78 12.59 12.19
C SER A 55 -11.84 12.02 13.60
N ARG A 56 -10.89 12.42 14.46
CA ARG A 56 -10.74 11.99 15.87
C ARG A 56 -10.54 10.49 16.08
N ILE A 57 -10.10 9.77 15.06
CA ILE A 57 -9.73 8.36 15.19
C ILE A 57 -8.22 8.25 15.18
N LEU A 58 -7.69 7.58 16.19
CA LEU A 58 -6.31 7.13 16.27
C LEU A 58 -6.25 5.67 15.80
N ASP A 59 -5.39 5.38 14.85
CA ASP A 59 -5.15 4.03 14.32
C ASP A 59 -3.71 3.62 14.64
N PHE A 60 -3.57 2.57 15.43
CA PHE A 60 -2.28 1.97 15.74
C PHE A 60 -2.12 0.67 14.95
N MET A 61 -0.99 0.52 14.26
CA MET A 61 -0.70 -0.66 13.47
C MET A 61 0.68 -1.21 13.82
N ILE A 62 0.74 -2.51 14.00
CA ILE A 62 1.95 -3.31 14.12
C ILE A 62 2.15 -4.04 12.79
N LEU A 63 3.28 -3.82 12.15
CA LEU A 63 3.70 -4.52 10.96
C LEU A 63 4.89 -5.39 11.32
N HIS A 64 4.77 -6.68 11.09
CA HIS A 64 5.80 -7.66 11.40
C HIS A 64 6.21 -8.41 10.13
N ARG A 65 7.51 -8.53 9.91
CA ARG A 65 8.11 -9.38 8.89
C ARG A 65 9.07 -10.33 9.57
N PHE A 66 8.96 -11.60 9.26
CA PHE A 66 9.91 -12.61 9.67
C PHE A 66 11.20 -12.49 8.85
N GLY A 67 12.22 -13.27 9.14
CA GLY A 67 13.42 -13.41 8.32
C GLY A 67 13.12 -14.13 7.00
N SER A 68 14.17 -14.34 6.22
CA SER A 68 14.06 -15.03 4.93
C SER A 68 13.71 -16.51 5.09
N MET A 69 12.79 -16.99 4.27
CA MET A 69 12.46 -18.42 4.20
C MET A 69 13.65 -19.26 3.69
N SER A 70 14.60 -18.65 2.97
CA SER A 70 15.84 -19.29 2.50
C SER A 70 16.75 -19.75 3.64
N ASN A 71 16.58 -19.21 4.87
CA ASN A 71 17.33 -19.66 6.05
C ASN A 71 17.05 -21.12 6.41
N GLY A 72 16.02 -21.73 5.84
CA GLY A 72 15.73 -23.15 5.96
C GLY A 72 15.18 -23.58 7.30
N ALA A 73 15.10 -24.89 7.49
CA ALA A 73 14.44 -25.48 8.65
C ALA A 73 15.13 -25.20 9.99
N TYR A 74 16.44 -24.91 9.99
CA TYR A 74 17.18 -24.61 11.20
C TYR A 74 16.67 -23.34 11.90
N ASP A 75 16.40 -22.29 11.12
CA ASP A 75 15.85 -21.02 11.61
C ASP A 75 14.31 -20.96 11.45
N LEU A 76 13.65 -22.12 11.42
CA LEU A 76 12.21 -22.25 11.21
C LEU A 76 11.71 -21.43 10.00
N PHE A 77 12.47 -21.50 8.87
CA PHE A 77 12.17 -20.73 7.65
C PHE A 77 12.07 -19.22 7.92
N GLY A 78 12.99 -18.69 8.71
CA GLY A 78 13.11 -17.28 9.05
C GLY A 78 12.27 -16.83 10.25
N MET A 79 11.49 -17.70 10.89
CA MET A 79 10.63 -17.29 12.01
C MET A 79 11.39 -16.85 13.26
N ASP A 80 12.67 -17.20 13.39
CA ASP A 80 13.52 -16.77 14.51
C ASP A 80 13.96 -15.30 14.39
N GLU A 81 13.81 -14.68 13.22
CA GLU A 81 14.13 -13.27 12.99
C GLU A 81 12.86 -12.42 12.88
N ALA A 82 12.97 -11.15 13.28
CA ALA A 82 11.86 -10.22 13.18
C ALA A 82 12.31 -8.80 12.79
N VAL A 83 11.63 -8.24 11.80
CA VAL A 83 11.60 -6.81 11.53
C VAL A 83 10.22 -6.28 11.91
N ILE A 84 10.19 -5.39 12.89
CA ILE A 84 8.94 -4.84 13.43
C ILE A 84 8.87 -3.36 13.10
N ARG A 85 7.66 -2.93 12.67
CA ARG A 85 7.34 -1.53 12.47
C ARG A 85 6.07 -1.19 13.22
N PHE A 86 6.09 -0.02 13.86
CA PHE A 86 4.93 0.60 14.50
C PHE A 86 4.51 1.81 13.69
N ASP A 87 3.22 1.90 13.33
CA ASP A 87 2.60 3.07 12.73
C ASP A 87 1.53 3.61 13.67
N LEU A 88 1.55 4.90 13.92
CA LEU A 88 0.50 5.61 14.62
C LEU A 88 -0.08 6.68 13.69
N LYS A 89 -1.37 6.59 13.39
CA LYS A 89 -2.06 7.45 12.42
C LYS A 89 -3.24 8.15 13.08
N TYR A 90 -3.35 9.45 12.92
CA TYR A 90 -4.45 10.23 13.46
C TYR A 90 -5.21 10.96 12.35
N GLY A 91 -6.55 10.86 12.38
CA GLY A 91 -7.44 11.59 11.49
C GLY A 91 -7.69 13.01 12.00
N LEU A 92 -7.09 14.00 11.37
CA LEU A 92 -7.37 15.41 11.63
C LEU A 92 -8.76 15.80 11.13
N SER A 93 -9.16 15.20 10.00
CA SER A 93 -10.49 15.34 9.40
C SER A 93 -10.79 14.09 8.57
N ASP A 94 -11.98 13.99 7.99
CA ASP A 94 -12.32 12.91 7.05
C ASP A 94 -11.52 12.96 5.73
N ARG A 95 -10.72 14.01 5.54
CA ARG A 95 -9.90 14.21 4.34
C ARG A 95 -8.41 14.29 4.60
N ILE A 96 -7.98 14.49 5.84
CA ILE A 96 -6.57 14.69 6.18
C ILE A 96 -6.22 13.80 7.38
N SER A 97 -5.20 13.01 7.22
CA SER A 97 -4.59 12.25 8.32
C SER A 97 -3.09 12.45 8.36
N PHE A 98 -2.55 12.39 9.54
CA PHE A 98 -1.13 12.47 9.84
C PHE A 98 -0.68 11.19 10.54
N GLY A 99 0.56 10.78 10.36
CA GLY A 99 1.09 9.61 11.04
C GLY A 99 2.58 9.71 11.30
N ILE A 100 3.02 8.90 12.25
CA ILE A 100 4.41 8.66 12.56
C ILE A 100 4.68 7.17 12.54
N GLY A 101 5.87 6.78 12.13
CA GLY A 101 6.29 5.40 12.07
C GLY A 101 7.69 5.19 12.62
N ARG A 102 7.93 3.97 13.11
CA ARG A 102 9.27 3.52 13.48
C ARG A 102 9.45 2.06 13.10
N SER A 103 10.51 1.78 12.32
CA SER A 103 10.94 0.43 11.97
C SER A 103 12.19 0.02 12.77
N SER A 104 12.29 -1.27 13.11
CA SER A 104 13.54 -1.84 13.65
C SER A 104 14.61 -1.97 12.55
N LEU A 105 14.23 -2.12 11.28
CA LEU A 105 15.14 -2.14 10.14
C LEU A 105 15.76 -0.75 9.99
N ASN A 106 17.09 -0.70 9.97
CA ASN A 106 17.92 0.52 9.93
C ASN A 106 17.55 1.57 11.01
N LYS A 107 16.75 1.17 12.03
CA LYS A 107 16.18 2.08 13.03
C LYS A 107 15.53 3.31 12.37
N THR A 108 14.78 3.08 11.30
CA THR A 108 14.15 4.12 10.49
C THR A 108 12.96 4.73 11.23
N PHE A 109 12.93 6.05 11.30
CA PHE A 109 11.77 6.84 11.75
C PHE A 109 11.18 7.56 10.56
N ASP A 110 9.89 7.80 10.60
CA ASP A 110 9.22 8.57 9.56
C ASP A 110 8.01 9.33 10.07
N ILE A 111 7.67 10.37 9.33
CA ILE A 111 6.42 11.11 9.42
C ILE A 111 5.74 11.08 8.06
N PHE A 112 4.43 10.99 8.05
CA PHE A 112 3.67 10.93 6.80
C PHE A 112 2.29 11.57 6.90
N THR A 113 1.77 11.96 5.74
CA THR A 113 0.46 12.60 5.62
C THR A 113 -0.31 11.97 4.47
N LYS A 114 -1.63 11.81 4.63
CA LYS A 114 -2.56 11.49 3.54
C LYS A 114 -3.58 12.60 3.42
N VAL A 115 -3.83 13.03 2.18
CA VAL A 115 -4.85 14.03 1.84
C VAL A 115 -5.79 13.46 0.79
N LYS A 116 -7.06 13.26 1.15
CA LYS A 116 -8.09 12.84 0.21
C LYS A 116 -8.53 14.02 -0.64
N ILE A 117 -8.14 14.02 -1.92
CA ILE A 117 -8.46 15.07 -2.88
C ILE A 117 -9.89 14.87 -3.38
N MET A 118 -10.22 13.65 -3.84
CA MET A 118 -11.53 13.28 -4.38
C MET A 118 -11.93 11.88 -3.92
N GLY A 119 -13.24 11.64 -3.77
CA GLY A 119 -13.80 10.33 -3.43
C GLY A 119 -14.70 9.80 -4.54
N GLN A 120 -14.62 8.50 -4.80
CA GLN A 120 -15.51 7.80 -5.72
C GLN A 120 -16.97 7.95 -5.26
N LYS A 121 -17.87 8.23 -6.21
CA LYS A 121 -19.31 8.41 -5.99
C LYS A 121 -20.09 7.73 -7.09
N THR A 122 -21.30 7.26 -6.75
CA THR A 122 -22.30 6.74 -7.68
C THR A 122 -23.56 7.59 -7.66
N GLY A 123 -24.42 7.45 -8.65
CA GLY A 123 -25.65 8.23 -8.79
C GLY A 123 -25.47 9.48 -9.66
N TYR A 124 -26.33 10.47 -9.48
CA TYR A 124 -26.47 11.64 -10.36
C TYR A 124 -25.17 12.42 -10.62
N ARG A 125 -24.37 12.69 -9.57
CA ARG A 125 -23.03 13.30 -9.69
C ARG A 125 -21.95 12.27 -9.43
N SER A 126 -21.93 11.21 -10.26
CA SER A 126 -20.94 10.14 -10.13
C SER A 126 -19.52 10.65 -10.38
N PHE A 127 -18.57 10.08 -9.65
CA PHE A 127 -17.15 10.28 -9.87
C PHE A 127 -16.43 8.92 -9.78
N PRO A 128 -15.67 8.51 -10.82
CA PRO A 128 -15.32 7.11 -11.02
C PRO A 128 -14.22 6.58 -10.12
N ILE A 129 -13.43 7.44 -9.45
CA ILE A 129 -12.24 7.04 -8.68
C ILE A 129 -12.15 7.78 -7.34
N THR A 130 -11.37 7.23 -6.43
CA THR A 130 -10.86 7.97 -5.25
C THR A 130 -9.42 8.35 -5.50
N LEU A 131 -9.06 9.61 -5.24
CA LEU A 131 -7.71 10.14 -5.32
C LEU A 131 -7.25 10.63 -3.95
N VAL A 132 -6.13 10.08 -3.48
CA VAL A 132 -5.47 10.47 -2.24
C VAL A 132 -4.01 10.82 -2.57
N PHE A 133 -3.53 11.92 -2.06
CA PHE A 133 -2.11 12.26 -2.04
C PHE A 133 -1.48 11.74 -0.74
N PHE A 134 -0.37 11.04 -0.86
CA PHE A 134 0.45 10.57 0.25
C PHE A 134 1.82 11.20 0.15
N SER A 135 2.34 11.71 1.26
CA SER A 135 3.72 12.18 1.37
C SER A 135 4.34 11.68 2.67
N LYS A 136 5.62 11.39 2.61
CA LYS A 136 6.38 10.82 3.72
C LYS A 136 7.81 11.35 3.71
N MET A 137 8.38 11.53 4.89
CA MET A 137 9.79 11.77 5.12
C MET A 137 10.30 10.67 6.04
N GLU A 138 11.32 9.95 5.61
CA GLU A 138 12.00 8.89 6.34
C GLU A 138 13.39 9.36 6.76
N ILE A 139 13.86 8.92 7.92
CA ILE A 139 15.23 9.11 8.38
C ILE A 139 15.79 7.80 8.93
N GLU A 140 16.89 7.35 8.37
CA GLU A 140 17.66 6.22 8.91
C GLU A 140 18.56 6.70 10.03
N THR A 141 18.53 6.00 11.17
CA THR A 141 19.29 6.43 12.35
C THR A 141 20.40 5.47 12.77
N ILE A 142 20.58 4.36 12.03
CA ILE A 142 21.62 3.39 12.33
C ILE A 142 23.03 3.92 12.03
N ILE A 143 23.18 4.72 10.97
CA ILE A 143 24.45 5.32 10.55
C ILE A 143 24.63 6.66 11.27
N LYS A 144 25.49 6.70 12.27
CA LYS A 144 25.68 7.90 13.12
C LYS A 144 26.66 8.91 12.56
N ASP A 145 27.60 8.50 11.72
CA ASP A 145 28.71 9.33 11.22
C ASP A 145 28.32 10.15 9.97
N MET A 146 27.09 10.01 9.48
CA MET A 146 26.55 10.81 8.39
C MET A 146 25.79 12.03 8.89
N SER A 147 25.75 13.09 8.09
CA SER A 147 24.91 14.26 8.41
C SER A 147 23.44 13.84 8.48
N MET A 148 22.65 14.54 9.28
CA MET A 148 21.23 14.24 9.41
C MET A 148 20.50 14.39 8.06
N ASN A 149 20.91 15.39 7.28
CA ASN A 149 20.34 15.66 5.96
C ASN A 149 20.54 14.48 4.98
N ASP A 150 21.73 13.90 4.96
CA ASP A 150 22.08 12.82 4.01
C ASP A 150 21.28 11.53 4.26
N ARG A 151 20.75 11.35 5.47
CA ARG A 151 19.97 10.16 5.89
C ARG A 151 18.47 10.28 5.62
N ILE A 152 18.03 11.38 4.99
CA ILE A 152 16.62 11.64 4.74
C ILE A 152 16.24 11.16 3.34
N THR A 153 15.11 10.46 3.28
CA THR A 153 14.42 10.06 2.05
C THR A 153 13.01 10.64 2.06
N TYR A 154 12.58 11.16 0.94
CA TYR A 154 11.22 11.67 0.73
C TYR A 154 10.47 10.76 -0.23
N ASP A 155 9.19 10.52 0.06
CA ASP A 155 8.29 9.72 -0.77
C ASP A 155 7.00 10.48 -1.03
N PHE A 156 6.61 10.54 -2.29
CA PHE A 156 5.39 11.17 -2.77
C PHE A 156 4.62 10.21 -3.65
N GLN A 157 3.35 9.95 -3.32
CA GLN A 157 2.50 9.04 -4.07
C GLN A 157 1.13 9.65 -4.34
N PHE A 158 0.61 9.42 -5.54
CA PHE A 158 -0.80 9.56 -5.81
C PHE A 158 -1.46 8.18 -5.77
N LEU A 159 -2.41 7.99 -4.87
CA LEU A 159 -3.16 6.75 -4.71
C LEU A 159 -4.49 6.91 -5.44
N LEU A 160 -4.60 6.29 -6.63
CA LEU A 160 -5.80 6.34 -7.48
C LEU A 160 -6.51 4.99 -7.40
N ALA A 161 -7.63 4.94 -6.69
CA ALA A 161 -8.34 3.68 -6.49
C ALA A 161 -9.74 3.71 -7.06
N LYS A 162 -10.16 2.56 -7.56
CA LYS A 162 -11.53 2.30 -8.02
C LYS A 162 -12.04 1.02 -7.41
N LYS A 163 -13.20 1.10 -6.80
CA LYS A 163 -14.03 -0.06 -6.45
C LYS A 163 -14.93 -0.35 -7.63
N PHE A 164 -14.64 -1.43 -8.35
CA PHE A 164 -15.38 -1.81 -9.55
C PHE A 164 -16.74 -2.44 -9.21
N ASN A 165 -16.76 -3.24 -8.14
CA ASN A 165 -17.95 -3.89 -7.63
C ASN A 165 -17.77 -4.24 -6.15
N ARG A 166 -18.70 -5.03 -5.58
CA ARG A 166 -18.65 -5.43 -4.16
C ARG A 166 -17.42 -6.27 -3.78
N SER A 167 -16.79 -6.93 -4.75
CA SER A 167 -15.68 -7.85 -4.53
C SER A 167 -14.34 -7.33 -5.00
N LEU A 168 -14.28 -6.57 -6.10
CA LEU A 168 -13.03 -6.14 -6.74
C LEU A 168 -12.77 -4.65 -6.56
N SER A 169 -11.57 -4.34 -6.07
CA SER A 169 -11.01 -2.98 -6.02
C SER A 169 -9.57 -3.01 -6.52
N LEU A 170 -9.19 -2.00 -7.31
CA LEU A 170 -7.83 -1.81 -7.80
C LEU A 170 -7.32 -0.42 -7.47
N GLN A 171 -6.02 -0.29 -7.34
CA GLN A 171 -5.33 0.98 -7.07
C GLN A 171 -4.07 1.09 -7.92
N LEU A 172 -3.86 2.28 -8.52
CA LEU A 172 -2.62 2.70 -9.15
C LEU A 172 -1.90 3.68 -8.22
N MET A 173 -0.57 3.63 -8.22
CA MET A 173 0.27 4.39 -7.29
C MET A 173 1.48 4.98 -8.03
N PRO A 174 1.31 6.04 -8.86
CA PRO A 174 2.45 6.84 -9.31
C PRO A 174 3.22 7.35 -8.10
N THR A 175 4.52 7.06 -8.09
CA THR A 175 5.40 7.27 -6.94
C THR A 175 6.68 7.97 -7.37
N LEU A 176 7.12 8.93 -6.57
CA LEU A 176 8.44 9.56 -6.63
C LEU A 176 9.11 9.38 -5.26
N ILE A 177 10.28 8.76 -5.24
CA ILE A 177 11.16 8.70 -4.07
C ILE A 177 12.38 9.54 -4.36
N HIS A 178 12.73 10.45 -3.45
CA HIS A 178 13.93 11.27 -3.49
C HIS A 178 14.83 10.95 -2.31
N ARG A 179 16.10 10.60 -2.58
CA ARG A 179 17.14 10.39 -1.57
C ARG A 179 18.13 11.53 -1.57
N ASN A 180 18.42 12.06 -0.41
CA ASN A 180 19.45 13.10 -0.28
C ASN A 180 20.87 12.55 -0.51
N LEU A 181 21.10 11.27 -0.24
CA LEU A 181 22.36 10.59 -0.52
C LEU A 181 22.11 9.30 -1.33
N VAL A 182 22.95 9.07 -2.32
CA VAL A 182 23.01 7.85 -3.13
C VAL A 182 24.36 7.16 -2.92
N GLU A 183 24.42 5.85 -3.18
CA GLU A 183 25.63 5.04 -2.93
C GLU A 183 26.77 5.41 -3.88
N THR A 184 26.46 5.71 -5.14
CA THR A 184 27.43 6.09 -6.15
C THR A 184 27.03 7.36 -6.88
N ASN A 185 28.01 8.11 -7.42
CA ASN A 185 27.75 9.32 -8.20
C ASN A 185 26.98 9.08 -9.52
N SER A 186 26.85 7.82 -9.94
CA SER A 186 26.09 7.42 -11.11
C SER A 186 24.62 7.11 -10.79
N ASP A 187 24.28 6.96 -9.52
CA ASP A 187 22.92 6.65 -9.10
C ASP A 187 22.05 7.90 -9.11
N SER A 188 20.80 7.75 -9.49
CA SER A 188 19.85 8.85 -9.45
C SER A 188 19.35 9.06 -8.02
N HIS A 189 19.29 10.31 -7.59
CA HIS A 189 18.63 10.72 -6.35
C HIS A 189 17.10 10.47 -6.42
N ASP A 190 16.54 10.46 -7.64
CA ASP A 190 15.12 10.32 -7.87
C ASP A 190 14.78 8.96 -8.46
N LEU A 191 13.82 8.30 -7.83
CA LEU A 191 13.18 7.08 -8.32
C LEU A 191 11.74 7.37 -8.70
N ILE A 192 11.41 7.21 -9.96
CA ILE A 192 10.02 7.21 -10.43
C ILE A 192 9.54 5.76 -10.56
N SER A 193 8.35 5.47 -10.02
CA SER A 193 7.76 4.14 -10.09
C SER A 193 6.24 4.21 -10.29
N ILE A 194 5.66 3.17 -10.85
CA ILE A 194 4.21 2.96 -10.85
C ILE A 194 3.90 1.70 -10.05
N GLY A 195 3.21 1.86 -8.93
CA GLY A 195 2.65 0.76 -8.18
C GLY A 195 1.27 0.34 -8.70
N VAL A 196 0.98 -0.94 -8.61
CA VAL A 196 -0.34 -1.53 -8.86
C VAL A 196 -0.71 -2.39 -7.66
N GLY A 197 -1.89 -2.18 -7.12
CA GLY A 197 -2.40 -2.99 -6.03
C GLY A 197 -3.87 -3.32 -6.21
N GLY A 198 -4.30 -4.39 -5.58
CA GLY A 198 -5.68 -4.83 -5.70
C GLY A 198 -6.16 -5.63 -4.50
N ARG A 199 -7.48 -5.69 -4.39
CA ARG A 199 -8.20 -6.46 -3.39
C ARG A 199 -9.32 -7.23 -4.06
N MET A 200 -9.38 -8.53 -3.78
CA MET A 200 -10.48 -9.40 -4.14
C MET A 200 -11.14 -9.96 -2.87
N LYS A 201 -12.37 -9.54 -2.61
CA LYS A 201 -13.15 -10.03 -1.47
C LYS A 201 -13.62 -11.45 -1.72
N MET A 202 -13.26 -12.37 -0.83
CA MET A 202 -13.61 -13.78 -0.91
C MET A 202 -14.89 -14.10 -0.13
N THR A 203 -15.02 -13.54 1.08
CA THR A 203 -16.20 -13.68 1.93
C THR A 203 -16.60 -12.33 2.51
N LYS A 204 -17.61 -12.29 3.38
CA LYS A 204 -17.99 -11.04 4.09
C LYS A 204 -16.85 -10.49 4.94
N ARG A 205 -15.93 -11.34 5.40
CA ARG A 205 -14.87 -11.00 6.36
C ARG A 205 -13.45 -11.21 5.83
N THR A 206 -13.27 -11.80 4.66
CA THR A 206 -11.94 -12.12 4.14
C THR A 206 -11.73 -11.58 2.73
N SER A 207 -10.49 -11.24 2.42
CA SER A 207 -10.05 -10.83 1.08
C SER A 207 -8.62 -11.27 0.79
N VAL A 208 -8.33 -11.51 -0.48
CA VAL A 208 -6.98 -11.66 -1.03
C VAL A 208 -6.56 -10.32 -1.60
N ASN A 209 -5.33 -9.91 -1.32
CA ASN A 209 -4.76 -8.66 -1.77
C ASN A 209 -3.43 -8.92 -2.47
N PHE A 210 -3.03 -8.02 -3.34
CA PHE A 210 -1.71 -8.02 -3.96
C PHE A 210 -1.24 -6.58 -4.18
N ASP A 211 0.06 -6.39 -4.21
CA ASP A 211 0.70 -5.17 -4.70
C ASP A 211 2.05 -5.47 -5.34
N THR A 212 2.45 -4.60 -6.27
CA THR A 212 3.75 -4.63 -6.93
C THR A 212 4.09 -3.26 -7.47
N PHE A 213 5.40 -2.98 -7.68
CA PHE A 213 5.90 -1.70 -8.17
C PHE A 213 6.79 -1.90 -9.39
N PHE A 214 6.66 -1.01 -10.34
CA PHE A 214 7.42 -0.97 -11.60
C PHE A 214 8.24 0.32 -11.65
N PRO A 215 9.50 0.31 -11.17
CA PRO A 215 10.37 1.47 -11.26
C PRO A 215 10.84 1.70 -12.69
N PHE A 216 11.06 2.96 -13.03
CA PHE A 216 11.63 3.41 -14.30
C PHE A 216 13.10 3.77 -14.12
N GLY A 217 13.88 3.62 -15.19
CA GLY A 217 15.30 3.91 -15.23
C GLY A 217 16.18 2.68 -14.93
N GLN A 218 17.49 2.91 -14.94
CA GLN A 218 18.48 1.85 -14.65
C GLN A 218 18.46 1.51 -13.18
N ARG A 219 18.65 0.23 -12.87
CA ARG A 219 18.71 -0.33 -11.51
C ARG A 219 19.97 -1.16 -11.37
N SER A 220 20.39 -1.35 -10.12
CA SER A 220 21.48 -2.27 -9.82
C SER A 220 21.12 -3.71 -10.24
N GLU A 221 22.11 -4.54 -10.49
CA GLU A 221 21.90 -5.95 -10.85
C GLU A 221 21.22 -6.74 -9.73
N THR A 222 21.37 -6.29 -8.49
CA THR A 222 20.76 -6.90 -7.30
C THR A 222 19.30 -6.51 -7.09
N TYR A 223 18.81 -5.45 -7.77
CA TYR A 223 17.44 -5.01 -7.65
C TYR A 223 16.47 -6.10 -8.11
N ARG A 224 15.43 -6.30 -7.35
CA ARG A 224 14.27 -7.12 -7.71
C ARG A 224 13.00 -6.31 -7.58
N GLN A 225 12.06 -6.58 -8.48
CA GLN A 225 10.76 -5.92 -8.43
C GLN A 225 10.03 -6.28 -7.13
N GLY A 226 9.67 -5.26 -6.35
CA GLY A 226 8.93 -5.44 -5.10
C GLY A 226 7.50 -5.92 -5.36
N TRP A 227 7.10 -6.98 -4.66
CA TRP A 227 5.74 -7.51 -4.70
C TRP A 227 5.29 -8.08 -3.36
N GLY A 228 3.98 -8.21 -3.20
CA GLY A 228 3.38 -8.86 -2.05
C GLY A 228 2.03 -9.47 -2.38
N ILE A 229 1.71 -10.57 -1.71
CA ILE A 229 0.39 -11.19 -1.69
C ILE A 229 -0.06 -11.27 -0.24
N GLY A 230 -1.30 -10.90 0.03
CA GLY A 230 -1.85 -10.86 1.38
C GLY A 230 -3.23 -11.49 1.49
N TYR A 231 -3.56 -11.92 2.69
CA TYR A 231 -4.87 -12.41 3.06
C TYR A 231 -5.37 -11.66 4.28
N ASP A 232 -6.46 -10.92 4.12
CA ASP A 232 -7.06 -10.14 5.19
C ASP A 232 -8.19 -10.90 5.88
N ILE A 233 -8.21 -10.82 7.21
CA ILE A 233 -9.28 -11.35 8.07
C ILE A 233 -9.82 -10.21 8.91
N GLU A 234 -11.09 -9.88 8.72
CA GLU A 234 -11.80 -8.86 9.49
C GLU A 234 -12.52 -9.49 10.69
N THR A 235 -12.18 -9.05 11.88
CA THR A 235 -12.84 -9.42 13.13
C THR A 235 -13.31 -8.16 13.82
N GLY A 236 -14.60 -7.95 13.93
CA GLY A 236 -15.32 -6.92 14.71
C GLY A 236 -14.66 -5.55 15.01
N GLY A 237 -13.39 -5.45 15.24
CA GLY A 237 -12.66 -4.21 15.56
C GLY A 237 -11.20 -4.24 15.09
N HIS A 238 -10.76 -5.36 14.51
CA HIS A 238 -9.39 -5.54 14.05
C HIS A 238 -9.38 -6.05 12.62
N VAL A 239 -8.35 -5.68 11.88
CA VAL A 239 -8.01 -6.31 10.60
C VAL A 239 -6.65 -6.97 10.78
N PHE A 240 -6.63 -8.28 10.61
CA PHE A 240 -5.42 -9.09 10.53
C PHE A 240 -5.08 -9.28 9.07
N GLN A 241 -3.85 -8.98 8.69
CA GLN A 241 -3.33 -9.23 7.36
C GLN A 241 -2.18 -10.21 7.48
N LEU A 242 -2.29 -11.37 6.85
CA LEU A 242 -1.19 -12.31 6.64
C LEU A 242 -0.62 -12.07 5.25
N MET A 243 0.70 -12.18 5.07
CA MET A 243 1.30 -11.88 3.79
C MET A 243 2.59 -12.64 3.52
N LEU A 244 2.88 -12.74 2.23
CA LEU A 244 4.14 -13.17 1.66
C LEU A 244 4.64 -12.07 0.75
N THR A 245 5.91 -11.68 0.88
CA THR A 245 6.54 -10.61 0.10
C THR A 245 8.02 -10.89 -0.12
N ASN A 246 8.61 -10.29 -1.14
CA ASN A 246 10.05 -10.31 -1.36
C ASN A 246 10.78 -9.09 -0.79
N ALA A 247 10.10 -8.28 0.01
CA ALA A 247 10.68 -7.12 0.68
C ALA A 247 10.74 -7.36 2.20
N ARG A 248 11.92 -7.16 2.79
CA ARG A 248 12.17 -7.35 4.22
C ARG A 248 11.54 -6.25 5.07
N GLY A 249 11.56 -5.01 4.59
CA GLY A 249 11.00 -3.86 5.31
C GLY A 249 9.57 -3.52 4.91
N SER A 250 8.93 -2.69 5.73
CA SER A 250 7.52 -2.30 5.58
C SER A 250 7.36 -0.81 5.31
N PHE A 251 8.39 -0.12 4.83
CA PHE A 251 8.35 1.30 4.46
C PHE A 251 8.73 1.48 2.99
N GLU A 252 8.35 2.60 2.41
CA GLU A 252 8.22 2.79 0.96
C GLU A 252 9.56 2.65 0.24
N SER A 253 10.63 3.25 0.74
CA SER A 253 11.97 3.11 0.15
C SER A 253 12.44 1.65 0.14
N GLU A 254 12.06 0.84 1.13
CA GLU A 254 12.49 -0.54 1.23
C GLU A 254 11.77 -1.46 0.24
N TYR A 255 10.43 -1.43 0.19
CA TYR A 255 9.70 -2.37 -0.68
C TYR A 255 9.58 -1.91 -2.14
N ILE A 256 9.85 -0.63 -2.45
CA ILE A 256 9.83 -0.11 -3.82
C ILE A 256 11.22 -0.15 -4.45
N GLU A 257 12.27 0.16 -3.69
CA GLU A 257 13.61 0.37 -4.21
C GLU A 257 14.61 -0.72 -3.80
N ASN A 258 14.49 -1.25 -2.59
CA ASN A 258 15.46 -2.17 -2.01
C ASN A 258 14.96 -3.63 -1.92
N ALA A 259 13.83 -3.95 -2.56
CA ALA A 259 13.39 -5.34 -2.61
C ALA A 259 14.44 -6.19 -3.34
N SER A 260 14.89 -7.27 -2.69
CA SER A 260 15.98 -8.11 -3.18
C SER A 260 15.62 -9.59 -3.28
N GLY A 261 14.54 -10.00 -2.62
CA GLY A 261 14.18 -11.41 -2.53
C GLY A 261 13.74 -12.01 -3.87
N THR A 262 14.08 -13.29 -4.10
CA THR A 262 13.72 -14.06 -5.29
C THR A 262 12.85 -15.27 -4.93
N LEU A 263 11.98 -15.68 -5.84
CA LEU A 263 11.21 -16.92 -5.70
C LEU A 263 12.09 -18.14 -5.87
N GLU A 264 13.10 -18.04 -6.71
CA GLU A 264 14.02 -19.16 -7.06
C GLU A 264 14.83 -19.58 -5.85
N ASP A 265 15.30 -18.62 -5.06
CA ASP A 265 16.10 -18.88 -3.86
C ASP A 265 15.25 -19.03 -2.59
N LEU A 266 13.92 -18.93 -2.70
CA LEU A 266 12.99 -18.84 -1.56
C LEU A 266 13.33 -17.69 -0.60
N ASP A 267 14.01 -16.64 -1.09
CA ASP A 267 14.31 -15.46 -0.31
C ASP A 267 13.05 -14.57 -0.21
N LEU A 268 12.09 -15.08 0.53
CA LEU A 268 10.78 -14.49 0.75
C LEU A 268 10.53 -14.31 2.23
N TYR A 269 9.73 -13.33 2.55
CA TYR A 269 9.43 -12.94 3.91
C TYR A 269 7.94 -13.15 4.21
N LEU A 270 7.66 -14.02 5.16
CA LEU A 270 6.33 -14.09 5.78
C LEU A 270 6.13 -12.89 6.69
N GLY A 271 4.91 -12.45 6.85
CA GLY A 271 4.60 -11.37 7.74
C GLY A 271 3.13 -11.25 8.09
N PHE A 272 2.86 -10.37 9.03
CA PHE A 272 1.50 -10.00 9.38
C PHE A 272 1.41 -8.52 9.76
N ASN A 273 0.25 -7.93 9.56
CA ASN A 273 -0.10 -6.62 10.09
C ASN A 273 -1.33 -6.76 10.99
N ILE A 274 -1.32 -6.05 12.10
CA ILE A 274 -2.45 -5.97 13.03
C ILE A 274 -2.76 -4.49 13.25
N ALA A 275 -3.99 -4.08 12.97
CA ALA A 275 -4.43 -2.71 13.17
C ALA A 275 -5.55 -2.65 14.22
N ARG A 276 -5.49 -1.63 15.08
CA ARG A 276 -6.53 -1.31 16.07
C ARG A 276 -6.84 0.17 16.06
N VAL A 277 -8.12 0.50 16.05
CA VAL A 277 -8.60 1.88 16.09
C VAL A 277 -9.06 2.26 17.50
N PHE A 278 -8.82 3.53 17.87
CA PHE A 278 -9.24 4.14 19.12
C PHE A 278 -10.01 5.42 18.80
N TYR A 279 -11.09 5.64 19.50
CA TYR A 279 -11.91 6.86 19.40
C TYR A 279 -11.44 7.85 20.46
N LEU A 280 -11.08 9.08 20.05
CA LEU A 280 -10.59 10.15 20.93
C LEU A 280 -11.60 11.29 21.04
#